data_aaf0b2ff354c47c086e00ec515df5942
#
_entry.id   aaf0b2ff354c47c086e00ec515df5942
#
_cell.length_a   1.000
_cell.length_b   1.000
_cell.length_c   1.000
_cell.angle_alpha   90.00
_cell.angle_beta   90.00
_cell.angle_gamma   90.00
#
_symmetry.space_group_name_H-M   'P 1'
#
loop_
_entity.id
_entity.type
_entity.pdbx_description
1 polymer ?
#
loop_
_entity_poly.entity_id
_entity_poly.type
_entity_poly.pdbx_seq_one_letter_code
_entity_poly.pdbx_strand_id
1 'polypeptide(L)'
;MNAILRAIDELHLDMNDMLFVSGIGCAGWIPSPHFNADTLHTLHGRAIAFATGAKMFNPKLTTMVISGDGDLTSIGGNHLIHAARRNTDLTVICANNMIYGMTGGQAASTSPVGSITATTTEGNIYRPFDLCKLVLGAGAPYVARYSVTQPISLINAIKKALTVNGFAFIEVLSPCPTQFGRRNQYESAAEMLKMLSEGCISKEEAQQLSREELGERIITGEFGDDGA
;
A
#
# COMPACT_ATOMS: atom_id res chain seq x y z
N MET A 1 6.82 6.13 6.49
CA MET A 1 6.73 7.39 7.23
C MET A 1 7.61 8.48 6.60
N ASN A 2 8.95 8.38 6.66
CA ASN A 2 9.84 9.44 6.16
C ASN A 2 9.60 9.83 4.69
N ALA A 3 9.29 8.89 3.81
CA ALA A 3 8.99 9.19 2.41
C ALA A 3 7.74 10.07 2.23
N ILE A 4 6.72 9.86 3.07
CA ILE A 4 5.50 10.67 3.05
C ILE A 4 5.80 12.10 3.48
N LEU A 5 6.49 12.26 4.63
CA LEU A 5 6.83 13.59 5.16
C LEU A 5 7.72 14.38 4.20
N ARG A 6 8.71 13.69 3.56
CA ARG A 6 9.54 14.34 2.53
C ARG A 6 8.76 14.76 1.30
N ALA A 7 7.83 13.94 0.84
CA ALA A 7 7.01 14.29 -0.31
C ALA A 7 6.13 15.52 -0.03
N ILE A 8 5.56 15.62 1.17
CA ILE A 8 4.76 16.76 1.63
C ILE A 8 5.64 18.02 1.71
N ASP A 9 6.82 17.92 2.34
CA ASP A 9 7.77 19.01 2.49
C ASP A 9 8.27 19.54 1.14
N GLU A 10 8.67 18.64 0.22
CA GLU A 10 9.14 19.02 -1.12
C GLU A 10 8.03 19.61 -2.01
N LEU A 11 6.76 19.34 -1.74
CA LEU A 11 5.61 19.98 -2.39
C LEU A 11 5.14 21.25 -1.67
N HIS A 12 5.75 21.61 -0.54
CA HIS A 12 5.39 22.74 0.29
C HIS A 12 3.89 22.76 0.70
N LEU A 13 3.32 21.56 0.96
CA LEU A 13 1.93 21.45 1.39
C LEU A 13 1.79 21.82 2.88
N ASP A 14 0.75 22.58 3.19
CA ASP A 14 0.43 22.91 4.59
C ASP A 14 -0.24 21.71 5.27
N MET A 15 0.36 21.20 6.34
CA MET A 15 -0.19 20.10 7.14
C MET A 15 -1.56 20.44 7.77
N ASN A 16 -1.88 21.72 7.95
CA ASN A 16 -3.19 22.16 8.44
C ASN A 16 -4.32 21.98 7.41
N ASP A 17 -3.99 21.86 6.12
CA ASP A 17 -4.94 21.58 5.04
C ASP A 17 -5.03 20.08 4.72
N MET A 18 -4.33 19.23 5.50
CA MET A 18 -4.27 17.80 5.29
C MET A 18 -5.05 17.02 6.35
N LEU A 19 -5.73 15.97 5.91
CA LEU A 19 -6.33 14.97 6.78
C LEU A 19 -5.73 13.60 6.49
N PHE A 20 -5.17 12.96 7.51
CA PHE A 20 -4.67 11.59 7.44
C PHE A 20 -5.65 10.63 8.08
N VAL A 21 -6.11 9.66 7.29
CA VAL A 21 -7.09 8.66 7.73
C VAL A 21 -6.44 7.29 7.76
N SER A 22 -6.61 6.56 8.85
CA SER A 22 -6.11 5.19 8.97
C SER A 22 -7.17 4.23 9.50
N GLY A 23 -7.06 2.97 9.11
CA GLY A 23 -7.81 1.88 9.71
C GLY A 23 -7.03 1.25 10.86
N ILE A 24 -7.19 -0.06 11.07
CA ILE A 24 -6.58 -0.78 12.18
C ILE A 24 -5.47 -1.71 11.67
N GLY A 25 -4.33 -1.65 12.33
CA GLY A 25 -3.14 -2.46 12.05
C GLY A 25 -1.86 -1.67 12.27
N CYS A 26 -0.70 -2.30 12.04
CA CYS A 26 0.60 -1.67 12.25
C CYS A 26 0.76 -0.38 11.42
N ALA A 27 0.28 -0.37 10.18
CA ALA A 27 0.33 0.79 9.31
C ALA A 27 -0.56 1.96 9.79
N GLY A 28 -1.61 1.69 10.55
CA GLY A 28 -2.47 2.70 11.14
C GLY A 28 -1.75 3.63 12.13
N TRP A 29 -0.63 3.18 12.68
CA TRP A 29 0.22 3.99 13.57
C TRP A 29 1.17 4.95 12.82
N ILE A 30 1.22 4.90 11.49
CA ILE A 30 2.11 5.78 10.73
C ILE A 30 1.72 7.26 10.88
N PRO A 31 0.45 7.66 10.66
CA PRO A 31 0.07 9.06 10.86
C PRO A 31 -0.07 9.45 12.33
N SER A 32 -0.69 8.63 13.14
CA SER A 32 -0.95 8.94 14.56
C SER A 32 -0.15 8.00 15.46
N PRO A 33 0.68 8.50 16.38
CA PRO A 33 0.83 9.90 16.84
C PRO A 33 1.97 10.69 16.18
N HIS A 34 2.48 10.27 15.03
CA HIS A 34 3.76 10.76 14.50
C HIS A 34 3.67 12.03 13.64
N PHE A 35 2.51 12.31 13.03
CA PHE A 35 2.32 13.50 12.21
C PHE A 35 1.70 14.63 13.05
N ASN A 36 2.23 15.83 12.92
CA ASN A 36 1.63 17.02 13.48
C ASN A 36 0.57 17.59 12.53
N ALA A 37 -0.54 16.85 12.40
CA ALA A 37 -1.65 17.14 11.49
C ALA A 37 -2.93 16.52 12.03
N ASP A 38 -4.06 16.83 11.42
CA ASP A 38 -5.32 16.18 11.74
C ASP A 38 -5.27 14.71 11.30
N THR A 39 -5.53 13.82 12.27
CA THR A 39 -5.54 12.38 12.04
C THR A 39 -6.87 11.77 12.48
N LEU A 40 -7.41 10.86 11.67
CA LEU A 40 -8.62 10.12 11.96
C LEU A 40 -8.32 8.62 11.94
N HIS A 41 -8.21 8.02 13.14
CA HIS A 41 -8.02 6.58 13.31
C HIS A 41 -9.39 5.90 13.39
N THR A 42 -9.70 5.05 12.41
CA THR A 42 -11.07 4.55 12.20
C THR A 42 -11.19 3.06 12.52
N LEU A 43 -12.35 2.48 12.20
CA LEU A 43 -12.59 1.06 12.32
C LEU A 43 -11.84 0.27 11.24
N HIS A 44 -11.51 -0.98 11.55
CA HIS A 44 -10.84 -1.91 10.64
C HIS A 44 -11.60 -2.07 9.32
N GLY A 45 -10.89 -1.85 8.21
CA GLY A 45 -11.42 -1.93 6.85
C GLY A 45 -12.31 -0.74 6.45
N ARG A 46 -12.35 0.34 7.24
CA ARG A 46 -13.28 1.46 6.99
C ARG A 46 -12.60 2.81 6.71
N ALA A 47 -11.26 2.84 6.69
CA ALA A 47 -10.52 4.09 6.48
C ALA A 47 -10.96 4.84 5.22
N ILE A 48 -11.10 4.17 4.08
CA ILE A 48 -11.52 4.77 2.81
C ILE A 48 -12.95 5.32 2.90
N ALA A 49 -13.86 4.64 3.61
CA ALA A 49 -15.24 5.11 3.77
C ALA A 49 -15.29 6.41 4.58
N PHE A 50 -14.55 6.48 5.69
CA PHE A 50 -14.42 7.70 6.49
C PHE A 50 -13.74 8.83 5.72
N ALA A 51 -12.63 8.53 5.02
CA ALA A 51 -11.93 9.50 4.16
C ALA A 51 -12.85 10.07 3.07
N THR A 52 -13.65 9.21 2.43
CA THR A 52 -14.64 9.63 1.45
C THR A 52 -15.66 10.61 2.04
N GLY A 53 -16.18 10.30 3.22
CA GLY A 53 -17.13 11.18 3.92
C GLY A 53 -16.50 12.53 4.28
N ALA A 54 -15.28 12.53 4.84
CA ALA A 54 -14.55 13.75 5.17
C ALA A 54 -14.27 14.61 3.93
N LYS A 55 -13.82 14.01 2.82
CA LYS A 55 -13.58 14.71 1.56
C LYS A 55 -14.85 15.28 0.94
N MET A 56 -15.97 14.56 1.03
CA MET A 56 -17.28 15.06 0.58
C MET A 56 -17.78 16.25 1.41
N PHE A 57 -17.51 16.23 2.72
CA PHE A 57 -17.89 17.33 3.62
C PHE A 57 -17.02 18.56 3.41
N ASN A 58 -15.70 18.38 3.27
CA ASN A 58 -14.75 19.47 2.98
C ASN A 58 -13.85 19.11 1.79
N PRO A 59 -14.28 19.47 0.56
CA PRO A 59 -13.53 19.16 -0.67
C PRO A 59 -12.14 19.80 -0.76
N LYS A 60 -11.84 20.80 0.06
CA LYS A 60 -10.54 21.51 0.06
C LYS A 60 -9.44 20.71 0.75
N LEU A 61 -9.80 19.77 1.66
CA LEU A 61 -8.82 18.95 2.35
C LEU A 61 -8.02 18.09 1.40
N THR A 62 -6.71 18.11 1.53
CA THR A 62 -5.84 17.07 0.97
C THR A 62 -5.97 15.83 1.86
N THR A 63 -6.68 14.81 1.38
CA THR A 63 -7.01 13.65 2.19
C THR A 63 -6.15 12.44 1.80
N MET A 64 -5.37 11.96 2.75
CA MET A 64 -4.51 10.78 2.58
C MET A 64 -4.96 9.63 3.47
N VAL A 65 -5.17 8.47 2.89
CA VAL A 65 -5.41 7.22 3.63
C VAL A 65 -4.10 6.44 3.73
N ILE A 66 -3.71 6.05 4.95
CA ILE A 66 -2.52 5.24 5.20
C ILE A 66 -2.95 4.03 6.01
N SER A 67 -2.88 2.84 5.41
CA SER A 67 -3.25 1.62 6.12
C SER A 67 -2.55 0.38 5.57
N GLY A 68 -2.76 -0.77 6.22
CA GLY A 68 -2.18 -2.04 5.83
C GLY A 68 -2.96 -2.75 4.73
N ASP A 69 -2.31 -3.72 4.10
CA ASP A 69 -2.89 -4.56 3.06
C ASP A 69 -4.14 -5.31 3.55
N GLY A 70 -4.08 -5.99 4.68
CA GLY A 70 -5.24 -6.69 5.24
C GLY A 70 -6.41 -5.76 5.57
N ASP A 71 -6.13 -4.54 6.03
CA ASP A 71 -7.14 -3.52 6.33
C ASP A 71 -7.82 -3.01 5.06
N LEU A 72 -7.03 -2.62 4.05
CA LEU A 72 -7.54 -1.99 2.83
C LEU A 72 -8.14 -2.99 1.84
N THR A 73 -7.60 -4.20 1.75
CA THR A 73 -7.86 -5.09 0.62
C THR A 73 -8.53 -6.40 0.98
N SER A 74 -8.45 -6.85 2.23
CA SER A 74 -9.24 -7.97 2.71
C SER A 74 -10.60 -7.46 3.20
N ILE A 75 -10.69 -6.95 4.43
CA ILE A 75 -11.97 -6.49 4.98
C ILE A 75 -12.46 -5.18 4.34
N GLY A 76 -11.56 -4.31 3.89
CA GLY A 76 -11.88 -3.02 3.25
C GLY A 76 -12.00 -3.07 1.72
N GLY A 77 -11.84 -4.23 1.08
CA GLY A 77 -11.70 -4.36 -0.37
C GLY A 77 -12.83 -3.73 -1.18
N ASN A 78 -14.09 -3.85 -0.72
CA ASN A 78 -15.21 -3.21 -1.37
C ASN A 78 -15.12 -1.67 -1.37
N HIS A 79 -14.64 -1.07 -0.27
CA HIS A 79 -14.46 0.38 -0.19
C HIS A 79 -13.35 0.86 -1.11
N LEU A 80 -12.24 0.10 -1.21
CA LEU A 80 -11.13 0.37 -2.12
C LEU A 80 -11.61 0.38 -3.58
N ILE A 81 -12.25 -0.70 -4.03
CA ILE A 81 -12.75 -0.86 -5.40
C ILE A 81 -13.74 0.26 -5.74
N HIS A 82 -14.69 0.55 -4.86
CA HIS A 82 -15.70 1.55 -5.13
C HIS A 82 -15.20 3.00 -5.06
N ALA A 83 -14.19 3.30 -4.25
CA ALA A 83 -13.56 4.62 -4.24
C ALA A 83 -12.75 4.86 -5.53
N ALA A 84 -12.00 3.85 -6.00
CA ALA A 84 -11.29 3.89 -7.28
C ALA A 84 -12.28 4.08 -8.44
N ARG A 85 -13.34 3.26 -8.50
CA ARG A 85 -14.37 3.35 -9.55
C ARG A 85 -15.06 4.73 -9.61
N ARG A 86 -15.29 5.35 -8.45
CA ARG A 86 -15.89 6.70 -8.39
C ARG A 86 -14.90 7.81 -8.63
N ASN A 87 -13.63 7.48 -8.79
CA ASN A 87 -12.53 8.44 -8.87
C ASN A 87 -12.56 9.45 -7.70
N THR A 88 -12.82 8.94 -6.48
CA THR A 88 -12.86 9.79 -5.28
C THR A 88 -11.50 10.42 -5.05
N ASP A 89 -11.44 11.74 -4.89
CA ASP A 89 -10.19 12.49 -4.71
C ASP A 89 -9.52 12.16 -3.36
N LEU A 90 -8.77 11.08 -3.35
CA LEU A 90 -8.04 10.51 -2.21
C LEU A 90 -6.68 9.96 -2.65
N THR A 91 -5.65 10.23 -1.88
CA THR A 91 -4.37 9.53 -1.99
C THR A 91 -4.34 8.37 -1.01
N VAL A 92 -4.24 7.14 -1.50
CA VAL A 92 -4.24 5.92 -0.68
C VAL A 92 -2.87 5.27 -0.70
N ILE A 93 -2.25 5.14 0.48
CA ILE A 93 -0.99 4.41 0.68
C ILE A 93 -1.29 3.10 1.40
N CYS A 94 -1.03 2.00 0.73
CA CYS A 94 -1.15 0.64 1.25
C CYS A 94 0.23 0.12 1.68
N ALA A 95 0.49 0.04 2.98
CA ALA A 95 1.69 -0.64 3.48
C ALA A 95 1.45 -2.16 3.45
N ASN A 96 1.92 -2.81 2.39
CA ASN A 96 1.76 -4.25 2.19
C ASN A 96 2.91 -5.01 2.82
N ASN A 97 2.63 -5.73 3.89
CA ASN A 97 3.56 -6.64 4.55
C ASN A 97 3.16 -8.12 4.43
N MET A 98 2.17 -8.41 3.58
CA MET A 98 1.71 -9.76 3.19
C MET A 98 1.09 -10.57 4.34
N ILE A 99 0.68 -9.93 5.45
CA ILE A 99 0.16 -10.64 6.62
C ILE A 99 -0.59 -9.70 7.58
N TYR A 100 -1.53 -10.21 8.35
CA TYR A 100 -2.04 -9.51 9.53
C TYR A 100 -1.02 -9.57 10.66
N GLY A 101 -0.12 -8.58 10.75
CA GLY A 101 0.98 -8.60 11.71
C GLY A 101 0.54 -8.36 13.15
N MET A 102 -0.31 -7.37 13.40
CA MET A 102 -0.71 -6.92 14.73
C MET A 102 -1.47 -7.99 15.53
N THR A 103 -2.30 -8.77 14.89
CA THR A 103 -3.19 -9.75 15.53
C THR A 103 -2.59 -11.14 15.66
N GLY A 104 -1.33 -11.35 15.26
CA GLY A 104 -0.62 -12.60 15.46
C GLY A 104 -0.31 -13.40 14.19
N GLY A 105 -0.43 -12.80 13.02
CA GLY A 105 0.10 -13.39 11.78
C GLY A 105 -0.89 -14.24 10.99
N GLN A 106 -2.14 -13.85 10.90
CA GLN A 106 -3.13 -14.48 10.03
C GLN A 106 -2.86 -14.14 8.56
N ALA A 107 -3.29 -15.00 7.64
CA ALA A 107 -3.20 -14.77 6.21
C ALA A 107 -4.04 -13.54 5.80
N ALA A 108 -3.44 -12.65 5.03
CA ALA A 108 -4.11 -11.55 4.35
C ALA A 108 -4.42 -11.93 2.89
N SER A 109 -5.23 -11.14 2.21
CA SER A 109 -5.51 -11.34 0.78
C SER A 109 -4.28 -11.18 -0.13
N THR A 110 -3.18 -10.69 0.42
CA THR A 110 -1.88 -10.46 -0.23
C THR A 110 -0.82 -11.50 0.15
N SER A 111 -1.16 -12.44 1.06
CA SER A 111 -0.21 -13.48 1.48
C SER A 111 0.18 -14.39 0.31
N PRO A 112 1.48 -14.56 0.01
CA PRO A 112 1.95 -15.39 -1.10
C PRO A 112 1.49 -16.85 -0.99
N VAL A 113 1.36 -17.52 -2.14
CA VAL A 113 1.15 -18.98 -2.16
C VAL A 113 2.33 -19.67 -1.48
N GLY A 114 2.06 -20.69 -0.69
CA GLY A 114 3.06 -21.43 0.08
C GLY A 114 3.50 -20.76 1.39
N SER A 115 3.16 -19.48 1.63
CA SER A 115 3.55 -18.81 2.88
C SER A 115 2.86 -19.41 4.10
N ILE A 116 3.63 -19.56 5.17
CA ILE A 116 3.15 -20.07 6.45
C ILE A 116 2.63 -18.88 7.27
N THR A 117 1.39 -18.99 7.73
CA THR A 117 0.74 -18.00 8.59
C THR A 117 0.05 -18.68 9.78
N ALA A 118 -0.51 -17.90 10.70
CA ALA A 118 -1.27 -18.47 11.83
C ALA A 118 -2.54 -19.22 11.37
N THR A 119 -3.08 -18.91 10.20
CA THR A 119 -4.30 -19.53 9.64
C THR A 119 -4.02 -20.43 8.45
N THR A 120 -2.79 -20.51 7.98
CA THR A 120 -2.33 -21.39 6.89
C THR A 120 -1.03 -22.08 7.30
N THR A 121 -1.10 -22.98 8.27
CA THR A 121 0.06 -23.64 8.89
C THR A 121 0.81 -24.59 7.95
N GLU A 122 0.10 -25.14 6.95
CA GLU A 122 0.64 -26.01 5.91
C GLU A 122 1.01 -25.25 4.61
N GLY A 123 1.00 -23.91 4.66
CA GLY A 123 1.19 -23.05 3.53
C GLY A 123 -0.12 -22.50 2.94
N ASN A 124 -0.08 -21.25 2.50
CA ASN A 124 -1.22 -20.62 1.85
C ASN A 124 -1.44 -21.22 0.45
N ILE A 125 -2.65 -21.73 0.18
CA ILE A 125 -3.02 -22.28 -1.13
C ILE A 125 -3.75 -21.27 -2.02
N TYR A 126 -4.13 -20.14 -1.48
CA TYR A 126 -4.91 -19.13 -2.19
C TYR A 126 -4.01 -18.15 -2.94
N ARG A 127 -4.44 -17.79 -4.15
CA ARG A 127 -3.73 -16.79 -4.96
C ARG A 127 -3.84 -15.41 -4.31
N PRO A 128 -2.73 -14.69 -4.10
CA PRO A 128 -2.78 -13.33 -3.57
C PRO A 128 -3.36 -12.35 -4.60
N PHE A 129 -3.96 -11.29 -4.12
CA PHE A 129 -4.33 -10.16 -4.96
C PHE A 129 -3.08 -9.45 -5.50
N ASP A 130 -3.09 -9.13 -6.79
CA ASP A 130 -2.25 -8.08 -7.35
C ASP A 130 -2.99 -6.75 -7.17
N LEU A 131 -2.60 -5.98 -6.16
CA LEU A 131 -3.34 -4.78 -5.76
C LEU A 131 -3.32 -3.71 -6.84
N CYS A 132 -2.21 -3.57 -7.55
CA CYS A 132 -2.10 -2.60 -8.63
C CYS A 132 -3.07 -2.93 -9.77
N LYS A 133 -3.12 -4.20 -10.19
CA LYS A 133 -4.09 -4.63 -11.22
C LYS A 133 -5.54 -4.49 -10.76
N LEU A 134 -5.81 -4.79 -9.49
CA LEU A 134 -7.15 -4.68 -8.92
C LEU A 134 -7.65 -3.23 -8.98
N VAL A 135 -6.82 -2.29 -8.56
CA VAL A 135 -7.19 -0.87 -8.46
C VAL A 135 -7.23 -0.21 -9.84
N LEU A 136 -6.31 -0.59 -10.75
CA LEU A 136 -6.38 -0.19 -12.16
C LEU A 136 -7.66 -0.69 -12.84
N GLY A 137 -7.98 -1.97 -12.67
CA GLY A 137 -9.21 -2.55 -13.21
C GLY A 137 -10.49 -1.92 -12.64
N ALA A 138 -10.40 -1.29 -11.46
CA ALA A 138 -11.46 -0.46 -10.90
C ALA A 138 -11.49 0.98 -11.43
N GLY A 139 -10.52 1.40 -12.25
CA GLY A 139 -10.49 2.70 -12.92
C GLY A 139 -9.72 3.80 -12.20
N ALA A 140 -8.77 3.45 -11.31
CA ALA A 140 -7.93 4.44 -10.67
C ALA A 140 -7.00 5.12 -11.70
N PRO A 141 -6.95 6.47 -11.75
CA PRO A 141 -6.12 7.19 -12.73
C PRO A 141 -4.63 7.16 -12.42
N TYR A 142 -4.25 6.88 -11.16
CA TYR A 142 -2.85 6.75 -10.78
C TYR A 142 -2.65 5.58 -9.84
N VAL A 143 -1.76 4.68 -10.21
CA VAL A 143 -1.38 3.51 -9.43
C VAL A 143 0.13 3.30 -9.49
N ALA A 144 0.76 3.06 -8.35
CA ALA A 144 2.19 2.76 -8.28
C ALA A 144 2.47 1.66 -7.25
N ARG A 145 3.57 0.94 -7.44
CA ARG A 145 4.13 -0.02 -6.48
C ARG A 145 5.61 0.22 -6.32
N TYR A 146 6.04 0.36 -5.07
CA TYR A 146 7.45 0.42 -4.73
C TYR A 146 7.72 -0.35 -3.43
N SER A 147 8.98 -0.70 -3.23
CA SER A 147 9.46 -1.27 -1.95
C SER A 147 10.00 -0.16 -1.05
N VAL A 148 10.02 -0.42 0.26
CA VAL A 148 10.73 0.44 1.23
C VAL A 148 12.24 0.55 0.93
N THR A 149 12.79 -0.34 0.10
CA THR A 149 14.19 -0.30 -0.37
C THR A 149 14.42 0.66 -1.55
N GLN A 150 13.35 1.28 -2.08
CA GLN A 150 13.37 2.23 -3.21
C GLN A 150 12.89 3.63 -2.75
N PRO A 151 13.52 4.26 -1.74
CA PRO A 151 12.96 5.45 -1.08
C PRO A 151 12.80 6.65 -2.01
N ILE A 152 13.71 6.87 -2.95
CA ILE A 152 13.65 8.03 -3.88
C ILE A 152 12.46 7.88 -4.84
N SER A 153 12.31 6.71 -5.46
CA SER A 153 11.19 6.43 -6.35
C SER A 153 9.85 6.51 -5.61
N LEU A 154 9.80 6.01 -4.37
CA LEU A 154 8.60 6.10 -3.53
C LEU A 154 8.25 7.56 -3.20
N ILE A 155 9.22 8.42 -2.87
CA ILE A 155 8.98 9.85 -2.63
C ILE A 155 8.38 10.50 -3.88
N ASN A 156 8.98 10.26 -5.05
CA ASN A 156 8.48 10.82 -6.30
C ASN A 156 7.07 10.34 -6.65
N ALA A 157 6.77 9.06 -6.43
CA ALA A 157 5.44 8.52 -6.62
C ALA A 157 4.41 9.16 -5.68
N ILE A 158 4.75 9.38 -4.40
CA ILE A 158 3.88 10.05 -3.45
C ILE A 158 3.62 11.51 -3.87
N LYS A 159 4.68 12.23 -4.31
CA LYS A 159 4.53 13.59 -4.83
C LYS A 159 3.55 13.64 -6.00
N LYS A 160 3.70 12.72 -6.95
CA LYS A 160 2.82 12.63 -8.11
C LYS A 160 1.38 12.28 -7.69
N ALA A 161 1.20 11.32 -6.79
CA ALA A 161 -0.11 10.93 -6.26
C ALA A 161 -0.86 12.11 -5.61
N LEU A 162 -0.13 12.97 -4.85
CA LEU A 162 -0.70 14.15 -4.20
C LEU A 162 -1.10 15.26 -5.19
N THR A 163 -0.66 15.21 -6.44
CA THR A 163 -1.05 16.16 -7.50
C THR A 163 -2.14 15.63 -8.43
N VAL A 164 -2.54 14.38 -8.27
CA VAL A 164 -3.62 13.77 -9.06
C VAL A 164 -4.97 14.32 -8.61
N ASN A 165 -5.78 14.77 -9.57
CA ASN A 165 -7.16 15.13 -9.30
C ASN A 165 -8.04 13.88 -9.43
N GLY A 166 -8.25 13.20 -8.31
CA GLY A 166 -8.99 11.94 -8.24
C GLY A 166 -8.28 10.88 -7.38
N PHE A 167 -8.56 9.63 -7.66
CA PHE A 167 -8.09 8.51 -6.85
C PHE A 167 -6.66 8.10 -7.21
N ALA A 168 -5.75 8.23 -6.26
CA ALA A 168 -4.37 7.76 -6.39
C ALA A 168 -4.08 6.62 -5.40
N PHE A 169 -3.44 5.56 -5.86
CA PHE A 169 -3.09 4.40 -5.05
C PHE A 169 -1.60 4.07 -5.16
N ILE A 170 -0.95 3.92 -4.00
CA ILE A 170 0.44 3.48 -3.91
C ILE A 170 0.54 2.27 -3.00
N GLU A 171 0.98 1.15 -3.55
CA GLU A 171 1.37 -0.02 -2.80
C GLU A 171 2.83 0.08 -2.38
N VAL A 172 3.09 -0.04 -1.08
CA VAL A 172 4.43 0.00 -0.50
C VAL A 172 4.76 -1.36 0.10
N LEU A 173 5.61 -2.13 -0.56
CA LEU A 173 6.08 -3.42 -0.05
C LEU A 173 7.00 -3.18 1.15
N SER A 174 6.67 -3.78 2.28
CA SER A 174 7.38 -3.60 3.54
C SER A 174 7.56 -4.92 4.28
N PRO A 175 8.63 -5.09 5.09
CA PRO A 175 8.83 -6.32 5.83
C PRO A 175 7.93 -6.38 7.09
N CYS A 176 7.57 -7.61 7.49
CA CYS A 176 7.03 -7.92 8.81
C CYS A 176 7.92 -8.96 9.50
N PRO A 177 9.02 -8.57 10.15
CA PRO A 177 9.95 -9.54 10.75
C PRO A 177 9.32 -10.37 11.87
N THR A 178 8.37 -9.78 12.61
CA THR A 178 7.79 -10.39 13.81
C THR A 178 6.82 -11.53 13.52
N GLN A 179 6.06 -11.47 12.42
CA GLN A 179 5.09 -12.51 12.09
C GLN A 179 5.44 -13.22 10.77
N PHE A 180 5.51 -12.49 9.65
CA PHE A 180 5.82 -13.11 8.37
C PHE A 180 7.23 -13.70 8.37
N GLY A 181 8.23 -12.92 8.78
CA GLY A 181 9.63 -13.35 8.80
C GLY A 181 9.84 -14.60 9.64
N ARG A 182 9.41 -14.58 10.90
CA ARG A 182 9.58 -15.73 11.82
C ARG A 182 8.93 -17.00 11.31
N ARG A 183 7.74 -16.90 10.70
CA ARG A 183 6.99 -18.07 10.21
C ARG A 183 7.56 -18.64 8.92
N ASN A 184 8.16 -17.79 8.09
CA ASN A 184 8.73 -18.14 6.80
C ASN A 184 10.27 -18.20 6.81
N GLN A 185 10.87 -18.44 8.01
CA GLN A 185 12.28 -18.78 8.22
C GLN A 185 13.26 -17.67 7.83
N TYR A 186 12.84 -16.40 7.83
CA TYR A 186 13.78 -15.29 7.73
C TYR A 186 14.44 -15.02 9.08
N GLU A 187 15.76 -15.03 9.11
CA GLU A 187 16.53 -14.90 10.35
C GLU A 187 16.51 -13.47 10.93
N SER A 188 16.37 -12.48 10.06
CA SER A 188 16.45 -11.07 10.46
C SER A 188 15.61 -10.14 9.59
N ALA A 189 15.37 -8.92 10.10
CA ALA A 189 14.77 -7.84 9.33
C ALA A 189 15.64 -7.42 8.12
N ALA A 190 16.96 -7.53 8.26
CA ALA A 190 17.89 -7.22 7.18
C ALA A 190 17.77 -8.22 6.02
N GLU A 191 17.58 -9.50 6.33
CA GLU A 191 17.34 -10.53 5.32
C GLU A 191 16.02 -10.28 4.57
N MET A 192 14.96 -9.89 5.26
CA MET A 192 13.70 -9.53 4.61
C MET A 192 13.84 -8.28 3.72
N LEU A 193 14.64 -7.29 4.13
CA LEU A 193 14.93 -6.13 3.27
C LEU A 193 15.74 -6.55 2.04
N LYS A 194 16.68 -7.47 2.18
CA LYS A 194 17.43 -8.05 1.05
C LYS A 194 16.49 -8.78 0.10
N MET A 195 15.60 -9.62 0.61
CA MET A 195 14.55 -10.31 -0.18
C MET A 195 13.71 -9.32 -0.97
N LEU A 196 13.24 -8.23 -0.34
CA LEU A 196 12.48 -7.20 -1.04
C LEU A 196 13.32 -6.46 -2.09
N SER A 197 14.61 -6.20 -1.82
CA SER A 197 15.49 -5.51 -2.75
C SER A 197 15.81 -6.37 -4.00
N GLU A 198 16.05 -7.66 -3.79
CA GLU A 198 16.39 -8.61 -4.86
C GLU A 198 15.14 -9.15 -5.59
N GLY A 199 14.02 -9.25 -4.87
CA GLY A 199 12.75 -9.72 -5.41
C GLY A 199 11.97 -8.69 -6.21
N CYS A 200 12.33 -7.39 -6.12
CA CYS A 200 11.69 -6.33 -6.90
C CYS A 200 12.46 -6.07 -8.21
N ILE A 201 11.72 -5.81 -9.26
CA ILE A 201 12.26 -5.45 -10.58
C ILE A 201 11.48 -4.25 -11.13
N SER A 202 12.13 -3.32 -11.80
CA SER A 202 11.43 -2.19 -12.43
C SER A 202 10.54 -2.64 -13.61
N LYS A 203 9.51 -1.87 -13.91
CA LYS A 203 8.62 -2.13 -15.05
C LYS A 203 9.41 -2.16 -16.37
N GLU A 204 10.37 -1.27 -16.51
CA GLU A 204 11.24 -1.13 -17.69
C GLU A 204 12.12 -2.38 -17.89
N GLU A 205 12.72 -2.88 -16.82
CA GLU A 205 13.51 -4.11 -16.86
C GLU A 205 12.64 -5.33 -17.09
N ALA A 206 11.46 -5.40 -16.45
CA ALA A 206 10.52 -6.51 -16.60
C ALA A 206 10.01 -6.68 -18.04
N GLN A 207 9.88 -5.58 -18.80
CA GLN A 207 9.49 -5.61 -20.22
C GLN A 207 10.52 -6.26 -21.13
N GLN A 208 11.77 -6.37 -20.68
CA GLN A 208 12.88 -6.95 -21.46
C GLN A 208 13.06 -8.44 -21.18
N LEU A 209 12.33 -8.99 -20.21
CA LEU A 209 12.45 -10.37 -19.77
C LEU A 209 11.31 -11.24 -20.29
N SER A 210 11.62 -12.47 -20.60
CA SER A 210 10.60 -13.51 -20.81
C SER A 210 9.87 -13.83 -19.51
N ARG A 211 8.70 -14.47 -19.61
CA ARG A 211 7.92 -14.88 -18.45
C ARG A 211 8.69 -15.83 -17.51
N GLU A 212 9.56 -16.68 -18.08
CA GLU A 212 10.41 -17.61 -17.31
C GLU A 212 11.51 -16.85 -16.55
N GLU A 213 12.15 -15.88 -17.20
CA GLU A 213 13.19 -15.05 -16.57
C GLU A 213 12.62 -14.11 -15.52
N LEU A 214 11.39 -13.62 -15.70
CA LEU A 214 10.70 -12.81 -14.70
C LEU A 214 10.43 -13.62 -13.43
N GLY A 215 10.04 -14.90 -13.56
CA GLY A 215 9.79 -15.78 -12.42
C GLY A 215 8.73 -15.22 -11.45
N GLU A 216 9.08 -15.22 -10.16
CA GLU A 216 8.21 -14.70 -9.08
C GLU A 216 8.55 -13.27 -8.67
N ARG A 217 9.37 -12.54 -9.44
CA ARG A 217 9.75 -11.18 -9.11
C ARG A 217 8.56 -10.24 -9.14
N ILE A 218 8.56 -9.28 -8.21
CA ILE A 218 7.51 -8.29 -8.08
C ILE A 218 7.87 -7.05 -8.91
N ILE A 219 7.04 -6.74 -9.89
CA ILE A 219 7.24 -5.57 -10.74
C ILE A 219 6.92 -4.31 -9.94
N THR A 220 7.85 -3.36 -9.91
CA THR A 220 7.72 -2.05 -9.30
C THR A 220 7.72 -0.95 -10.35
N GLY A 221 7.08 0.16 -10.05
CA GLY A 221 6.95 1.31 -10.94
C GLY A 221 5.57 1.94 -10.89
N GLU A 222 5.29 2.79 -11.86
CA GLU A 222 3.99 3.38 -12.08
C GLU A 222 3.21 2.54 -13.10
N PHE A 223 1.95 2.28 -12.79
CA PHE A 223 1.04 1.52 -13.64
C PHE A 223 -0.02 2.50 -14.17
N GLY A 224 -0.10 2.66 -15.47
CA GLY A 224 -1.11 3.43 -16.15
C GLY A 224 -1.88 2.56 -17.12
N ASP A 225 -2.90 3.13 -17.71
CA ASP A 225 -3.54 2.55 -18.87
C ASP A 225 -2.56 2.72 -20.06
N ASP A 226 -1.67 1.76 -20.26
CA ASP A 226 -0.73 1.75 -21.40
C ASP A 226 -1.51 1.46 -22.72
N GLY A 227 -2.70 2.03 -22.86
CA GLY A 227 -3.52 1.98 -24.05
C GLY A 227 -4.05 0.55 -24.31
N ALA A 228 -5.17 0.21 -23.71
CA ALA A 228 -6.00 -0.90 -24.20
C ALA A 228 -6.69 -0.51 -25.50
#